data_bc53c5310adc0c7346dd8d2e127c127f
#
_entry.id   bc53c5310adc0c7346dd8d2e127c127f
#
_cell.length_a   1.000
_cell.length_b   1.000
_cell.length_c   1.000
_cell.angle_alpha   90.00
_cell.angle_beta   90.00
_cell.angle_gamma   90.00
#
_symmetry.space_group_name_H-M   'P 1'
#
loop_
_entity.id
_entity.type
_entity.pdbx_description
1 polymer ?
#
loop_
_entity_poly.entity_id
_entity_poly.type
_entity_poly.pdbx_seq_one_letter_code
_entity_poly.pdbx_strand_id
1 'polypeptide(L)'
;MKRTFGIIPWICGAAVIVLGTLVLFSLLEKDNSIDVVVGTYGENIYVYSFDADTREFLAKEKAHAENASYALSDGKGNIYAVSEVGNASGAYSFSSVSMTAEKRQTGADPCFVLLHRGMMMTADYSGGSVSVFPIDEDGTIGDISHQLSFAGNGPVTSRQESSHIHQLRVLPGNGEWILASDLGADVIRLLHISEDDNLTYVDDIECPAGSGPRHMEFSKDGKMLYCIAELSGEVLVYRITREADEVPAFTLVQTIQADEVNAGGSADIHLHPDGIHLYTSHRLDNDGISIFAIHPDGTLEKTGYARTARHPRNFMITPDGGFLMVACRDDRVIQVFRISEDGSLTLTPSVLTFDTDLPSSITLM
;
A
#
# COMPACT_ATOMS: atom_id res chain seq x y z
N MET A 1 -26.44 -38.80 75.08
CA MET A 1 -25.35 -38.74 74.11
C MET A 1 -25.96 -38.55 72.75
N LYS A 2 -26.07 -37.28 72.21
CA LYS A 2 -26.51 -36.94 70.86
C LYS A 2 -25.29 -36.44 70.07
N ARG A 3 -24.91 -37.18 69.02
CA ARG A 3 -23.89 -36.75 68.06
C ARG A 3 -24.57 -35.87 67.02
N THR A 4 -24.14 -34.64 66.92
CA THR A 4 -24.45 -33.68 65.87
C THR A 4 -23.48 -33.89 64.72
N PHE A 5 -23.99 -34.23 63.55
CA PHE A 5 -23.24 -34.22 62.28
C PHE A 5 -23.26 -32.81 61.73
N GLY A 6 -22.10 -32.24 61.55
CA GLY A 6 -21.91 -30.94 60.86
C GLY A 6 -21.98 -31.08 59.35
N ILE A 7 -22.81 -30.23 58.74
CA ILE A 7 -22.89 -30.06 57.30
C ILE A 7 -21.83 -29.04 56.90
N ILE A 8 -20.82 -29.48 56.15
CA ILE A 8 -19.83 -28.60 55.51
C ILE A 8 -20.34 -28.24 54.12
N PRO A 9 -20.39 -26.94 53.73
CA PRO A 9 -21.08 -26.53 52.53
C PRO A 9 -20.26 -26.72 51.27
N TRP A 10 -20.93 -27.16 50.24
CA TRP A 10 -20.47 -27.27 48.85
C TRP A 10 -20.46 -25.90 48.12
N ILE A 11 -19.89 -24.86 48.71
CA ILE A 11 -19.90 -23.53 48.10
C ILE A 11 -18.59 -23.18 47.33
N CYS A 12 -17.49 -23.95 47.58
CA CYS A 12 -16.20 -23.62 46.96
C CYS A 12 -16.01 -24.15 45.52
N GLY A 13 -16.85 -25.11 45.05
CA GLY A 13 -16.69 -25.69 43.71
C GLY A 13 -17.22 -24.82 42.55
N ALA A 14 -18.30 -24.07 42.78
CA ALA A 14 -18.92 -23.29 41.74
C ALA A 14 -18.17 -22.01 41.37
N ALA A 15 -17.52 -21.36 42.35
CA ALA A 15 -16.76 -20.15 42.11
C ALA A 15 -15.46 -20.38 41.31
N VAL A 16 -14.80 -21.53 41.52
CA VAL A 16 -13.56 -21.88 40.80
C VAL A 16 -13.85 -22.28 39.35
N ILE A 17 -14.99 -22.93 39.08
CA ILE A 17 -15.40 -23.30 37.72
C ILE A 17 -15.83 -22.03 36.90
N VAL A 18 -16.52 -21.07 37.53
CA VAL A 18 -16.90 -19.83 36.85
C VAL A 18 -15.71 -18.92 36.58
N LEU A 19 -14.73 -18.80 37.50
CA LEU A 19 -13.49 -18.10 37.24
C LEU A 19 -12.64 -18.81 36.17
N GLY A 20 -12.56 -20.14 36.20
CA GLY A 20 -11.81 -20.92 35.21
C GLY A 20 -12.40 -20.81 33.80
N THR A 21 -13.74 -20.75 33.65
CA THR A 21 -14.42 -20.55 32.38
C THR A 21 -14.31 -19.12 31.88
N LEU A 22 -14.34 -18.10 32.74
CA LEU A 22 -14.10 -16.70 32.35
C LEU A 22 -12.65 -16.44 31.92
N VAL A 23 -11.68 -17.04 32.60
CA VAL A 23 -10.27 -16.96 32.19
C VAL A 23 -10.00 -17.76 30.92
N LEU A 24 -10.65 -18.91 30.73
CA LEU A 24 -10.53 -19.69 29.49
C LEU A 24 -11.24 -18.99 28.29
N PHE A 25 -12.34 -18.28 28.51
CA PHE A 25 -12.98 -17.48 27.47
C PHE A 25 -12.14 -16.27 27.08
N SER A 26 -11.49 -15.58 28.02
CA SER A 26 -10.56 -14.48 27.72
C SER A 26 -9.25 -14.93 27.05
N LEU A 27 -8.88 -16.22 27.17
CA LEU A 27 -7.72 -16.80 26.48
C LEU A 27 -8.07 -17.34 25.07
N LEU A 28 -9.34 -17.28 24.67
CA LEU A 28 -9.85 -17.74 23.37
C LEU A 28 -10.39 -16.59 22.50
N GLU A 29 -10.39 -15.35 22.98
CA GLU A 29 -10.62 -14.22 22.10
C GLU A 29 -9.44 -14.14 21.14
N LYS A 30 -9.70 -14.51 19.89
CA LYS A 30 -8.77 -14.34 18.80
C LYS A 30 -8.53 -12.84 18.68
N ASP A 31 -7.31 -12.39 18.90
CA ASP A 31 -6.92 -11.02 18.63
C ASP A 31 -7.09 -10.76 17.12
N ASN A 32 -8.14 -10.03 16.75
CA ASN A 32 -8.45 -9.63 15.38
C ASN A 32 -7.88 -8.23 15.08
N SER A 33 -6.89 -7.79 15.86
CA SER A 33 -6.23 -6.51 15.64
C SER A 33 -5.25 -6.58 14.46
N ILE A 34 -5.19 -5.50 13.70
CA ILE A 34 -4.33 -5.33 12.53
C ILE A 34 -3.50 -4.08 12.76
N ASP A 35 -2.18 -4.25 12.81
CA ASP A 35 -1.28 -3.13 12.93
C ASP A 35 -1.04 -2.48 11.56
N VAL A 36 -1.10 -1.14 11.55
CA VAL A 36 -0.94 -0.35 10.33
C VAL A 36 0.07 0.78 10.53
N VAL A 37 0.83 1.07 9.50
CA VAL A 37 1.72 2.22 9.40
C VAL A 37 1.05 3.29 8.56
N VAL A 38 1.04 4.53 9.06
CA VAL A 38 0.50 5.68 8.33
C VAL A 38 1.64 6.65 8.02
N GLY A 39 1.90 6.83 6.73
CA GLY A 39 2.78 7.88 6.20
C GLY A 39 2.01 9.18 6.02
N THR A 40 2.70 10.32 6.19
CA THR A 40 2.05 11.63 6.13
C THR A 40 2.88 12.66 5.36
N TYR A 41 2.20 13.64 4.76
CA TYR A 41 2.81 14.94 4.51
C TYR A 41 2.68 15.78 5.79
N GLY A 42 3.80 15.96 6.47
CA GLY A 42 3.88 16.60 7.76
C GLY A 42 5.18 16.25 8.46
N GLU A 43 5.14 16.14 9.78
CA GLU A 43 6.36 15.93 10.59
C GLU A 43 6.55 14.47 11.04
N ASN A 44 5.53 13.59 10.87
CA ASN A 44 5.56 12.31 11.55
C ASN A 44 5.00 11.16 10.70
N ILE A 45 5.45 9.94 11.03
CA ILE A 45 4.76 8.68 10.77
C ILE A 45 4.08 8.19 12.03
N TYR A 46 3.07 7.33 11.87
CA TYR A 46 2.29 6.80 12.98
C TYR A 46 2.10 5.29 12.83
N VAL A 47 2.02 4.60 13.96
CA VAL A 47 1.60 3.20 14.04
C VAL A 47 0.32 3.11 14.86
N TYR A 48 -0.69 2.47 14.30
CA TYR A 48 -1.96 2.19 14.97
C TYR A 48 -2.27 0.70 14.93
N SER A 49 -3.02 0.24 15.93
CA SER A 49 -3.69 -1.05 15.88
C SER A 49 -5.17 -0.80 15.58
N PHE A 50 -5.71 -1.46 14.58
CA PHE A 50 -7.14 -1.46 14.26
C PHE A 50 -7.75 -2.77 14.71
N ASP A 51 -8.73 -2.70 15.59
CA ASP A 51 -9.52 -3.85 16.02
C ASP A 51 -10.70 -4.04 15.06
N ALA A 52 -10.72 -5.15 14.34
CA ALA A 52 -11.75 -5.44 13.33
C ALA A 52 -13.14 -5.70 13.94
N ASP A 53 -13.24 -6.12 15.20
CA ASP A 53 -14.50 -6.41 15.88
C ASP A 53 -15.16 -5.12 16.40
N THR A 54 -14.40 -4.28 17.10
CA THR A 54 -14.90 -2.99 17.61
C THR A 54 -14.82 -1.88 16.57
N ARG A 55 -13.93 -2.04 15.57
CA ARG A 55 -13.61 -1.05 14.54
C ARG A 55 -13.00 0.23 15.11
N GLU A 56 -12.23 0.10 16.17
CA GLU A 56 -11.54 1.20 16.84
C GLU A 56 -10.05 1.18 16.50
N PHE A 57 -9.47 2.39 16.44
CA PHE A 57 -8.02 2.57 16.30
C PHE A 57 -7.40 2.85 17.67
N LEU A 58 -6.35 2.11 18.00
CA LEU A 58 -5.50 2.33 19.14
C LEU A 58 -4.13 2.85 18.66
N ALA A 59 -3.75 4.05 19.11
CA ALA A 59 -2.43 4.59 18.81
C ALA A 59 -1.36 3.76 19.53
N LYS A 60 -0.34 3.31 18.79
CA LYS A 60 0.80 2.56 19.34
C LYS A 60 2.04 3.43 19.39
N GLU A 61 2.47 3.97 18.26
CA GLU A 61 3.74 4.65 18.13
C GLU A 61 3.62 5.87 17.21
N LYS A 62 4.56 6.81 17.38
CA LYS A 62 4.74 7.99 16.54
C LYS A 62 6.23 8.30 16.46
N ALA A 63 6.74 8.53 15.26
CA ALA A 63 8.13 8.91 15.03
C ALA A 63 8.23 10.14 14.12
N HIS A 64 9.28 10.93 14.33
CA HIS A 64 9.56 12.07 13.46
C HIS A 64 10.11 11.61 12.12
N ALA A 65 9.44 11.99 11.05
CA ALA A 65 9.85 11.79 9.66
C ALA A 65 9.18 12.84 8.78
N GLU A 66 9.96 13.83 8.37
CA GLU A 66 9.44 14.95 7.58
C GLU A 66 8.97 14.50 6.19
N ASN A 67 7.71 14.83 5.86
CA ASN A 67 7.05 14.49 4.61
C ASN A 67 7.23 13.02 4.19
N ALA A 68 7.05 12.13 5.16
CA ALA A 68 7.11 10.69 4.95
C ALA A 68 5.84 10.20 4.25
N SER A 69 5.65 10.60 3.00
CA SER A 69 4.41 10.42 2.24
C SER A 69 4.05 8.96 1.96
N TYR A 70 5.02 8.08 1.95
CA TYR A 70 4.84 6.63 1.84
C TYR A 70 5.72 5.90 2.85
N ALA A 71 5.11 5.03 3.64
CA ALA A 71 5.79 4.22 4.63
C ALA A 71 5.26 2.78 4.61
N LEU A 72 6.12 1.80 4.89
CA LEU A 72 5.75 0.40 5.01
C LEU A 72 6.62 -0.33 6.03
N SER A 73 6.17 -1.51 6.48
CA SER A 73 6.92 -2.40 7.36
C SER A 73 7.47 -3.61 6.61
N ASP A 74 8.55 -4.19 7.13
CA ASP A 74 9.09 -5.48 6.67
C ASP A 74 8.39 -6.70 7.32
N GLY A 75 7.37 -6.46 8.16
CA GLY A 75 6.70 -7.50 8.94
C GLY A 75 7.54 -8.09 10.09
N LYS A 76 8.74 -7.52 10.35
CA LYS A 76 9.62 -7.89 11.48
C LYS A 76 9.72 -6.76 12.52
N GLY A 77 8.93 -5.70 12.32
CA GLY A 77 8.85 -4.52 13.17
C GLY A 77 9.73 -3.35 12.72
N ASN A 78 10.49 -3.49 11.62
CA ASN A 78 11.16 -2.34 11.03
C ASN A 78 10.20 -1.59 10.10
N ILE A 79 10.34 -0.26 10.04
CA ILE A 79 9.56 0.61 9.17
C ILE A 79 10.50 1.38 8.25
N TYR A 80 10.10 1.48 6.99
CA TYR A 80 10.83 2.22 5.95
C TYR A 80 9.91 3.27 5.35
N ALA A 81 10.43 4.47 5.16
CA ALA A 81 9.64 5.57 4.63
C ALA A 81 10.46 6.45 3.69
N VAL A 82 9.79 7.08 2.74
CA VAL A 82 10.38 8.15 1.92
C VAL A 82 10.24 9.50 2.61
N SER A 83 10.94 10.51 2.12
CA SER A 83 10.82 11.91 2.54
C SER A 83 10.86 12.82 1.31
N GLU A 84 9.72 13.36 0.94
CA GLU A 84 9.53 14.24 -0.21
C GLU A 84 9.87 15.70 0.18
N VAL A 85 11.12 16.12 0.07
CA VAL A 85 11.61 17.46 0.48
C VAL A 85 12.53 18.07 -0.60
N GLY A 86 12.20 17.91 -1.87
CA GLY A 86 12.99 18.45 -2.98
C GLY A 86 14.46 18.00 -2.91
N ASN A 87 15.39 18.93 -2.83
CA ASN A 87 16.84 18.63 -2.74
C ASN A 87 17.28 18.02 -1.40
N ALA A 88 16.44 18.06 -0.36
CA ALA A 88 16.67 17.44 0.94
C ALA A 88 15.93 16.10 1.09
N SER A 89 15.43 15.56 -0.03
CA SER A 89 14.72 14.27 -0.08
C SER A 89 15.57 13.12 0.43
N GLY A 90 14.93 12.06 0.88
CA GLY A 90 15.62 10.90 1.39
C GLY A 90 14.70 9.73 1.72
N ALA A 91 15.32 8.70 2.25
CA ALA A 91 14.66 7.52 2.78
C ALA A 91 15.02 7.35 4.25
N TYR A 92 14.03 6.95 5.05
CA TYR A 92 14.19 6.65 6.46
C TYR A 92 14.10 5.14 6.72
N SER A 93 14.89 4.67 7.68
CA SER A 93 14.68 3.38 8.33
C SER A 93 14.51 3.58 9.83
N PHE A 94 13.55 2.88 10.41
CA PHE A 94 13.27 2.83 11.85
C PHE A 94 13.38 1.38 12.28
N SER A 95 14.28 1.08 13.22
CA SER A 95 14.44 -0.27 13.71
C SER A 95 13.33 -0.63 14.70
N SER A 96 13.00 -1.91 14.79
CA SER A 96 12.03 -2.45 15.75
C SER A 96 12.41 -2.22 17.23
N VAL A 97 13.67 -1.86 17.49
CA VAL A 97 14.20 -1.61 18.85
C VAL A 97 14.17 -0.14 19.20
N SER A 98 14.18 0.73 18.18
CA SER A 98 14.25 2.18 18.38
C SER A 98 13.53 2.89 17.23
N MET A 99 12.56 3.75 17.56
CA MET A 99 11.93 4.64 16.58
C MET A 99 12.81 5.86 16.25
N THR A 100 14.13 5.73 16.40
CA THR A 100 15.10 6.73 15.93
C THR A 100 15.38 6.46 14.45
N ALA A 101 15.12 7.46 13.62
CA ALA A 101 15.34 7.37 12.19
C ALA A 101 16.78 7.67 11.80
N GLU A 102 17.32 6.88 10.89
CA GLU A 102 18.42 7.30 10.03
C GLU A 102 17.88 7.68 8.66
N LYS A 103 18.32 8.83 8.13
CA LYS A 103 17.95 9.30 6.79
C LYS A 103 19.10 9.16 5.83
N ARG A 104 18.86 8.55 4.68
CA ARG A 104 19.79 8.47 3.54
C ARG A 104 19.25 9.27 2.38
N GLN A 105 20.14 9.90 1.61
CA GLN A 105 19.74 10.70 0.45
C GLN A 105 19.30 9.81 -0.71
N THR A 106 18.20 10.17 -1.37
CA THR A 106 17.65 9.52 -2.56
C THR A 106 17.78 10.45 -3.79
N GLY A 107 17.16 10.08 -4.90
CA GLY A 107 16.76 11.05 -5.92
C GLY A 107 15.71 12.03 -5.38
N ALA A 108 15.34 13.03 -6.19
CA ALA A 108 14.41 14.06 -5.74
C ALA A 108 12.97 13.54 -5.61
N ASP A 109 12.33 13.90 -4.50
CA ASP A 109 10.92 13.61 -4.16
C ASP A 109 10.54 12.14 -4.33
N PRO A 110 11.17 11.21 -3.55
CA PRO A 110 10.78 9.81 -3.57
C PRO A 110 9.36 9.67 -3.01
N CYS A 111 8.50 8.93 -3.72
CA CYS A 111 7.07 8.80 -3.39
C CYS A 111 6.60 7.36 -3.12
N PHE A 112 7.49 6.38 -3.25
CA PHE A 112 7.20 4.98 -3.02
C PHE A 112 8.42 4.21 -2.51
N VAL A 113 8.18 3.16 -1.70
CA VAL A 113 9.18 2.22 -1.20
C VAL A 113 8.82 0.81 -1.65
N LEU A 114 9.81 0.07 -2.14
CA LEU A 114 9.75 -1.38 -2.35
C LEU A 114 10.83 -2.05 -1.50
N LEU A 115 10.47 -3.09 -0.75
CA LEU A 115 11.43 -3.98 -0.09
C LEU A 115 11.54 -5.27 -0.89
N HIS A 116 12.75 -5.64 -1.28
CA HIS A 116 12.97 -6.87 -2.04
C HIS A 116 14.42 -7.37 -1.89
N ARG A 117 14.62 -8.67 -1.66
CA ARG A 117 15.92 -9.34 -1.53
C ARG A 117 16.90 -8.64 -0.57
N GLY A 118 16.44 -8.16 0.59
CA GLY A 118 17.30 -7.44 1.54
C GLY A 118 17.71 -6.04 1.09
N MET A 119 16.99 -5.47 0.13
CA MET A 119 17.19 -4.10 -0.35
C MET A 119 15.91 -3.29 -0.16
N MET A 120 16.10 -2.01 0.06
CA MET A 120 15.08 -0.98 -0.08
C MET A 120 15.29 -0.26 -1.41
N MET A 121 14.23 -0.07 -2.17
CA MET A 121 14.23 0.71 -3.41
C MET A 121 13.23 1.84 -3.31
N THR A 122 13.55 3.01 -3.81
CA THR A 122 12.64 4.16 -3.87
C THR A 122 12.30 4.52 -5.31
N ALA A 123 11.04 4.90 -5.54
CA ALA A 123 10.61 5.55 -6.78
C ALA A 123 10.75 7.07 -6.58
N ASP A 124 11.70 7.70 -7.24
CA ASP A 124 12.05 9.10 -7.08
C ASP A 124 11.30 9.92 -8.16
N TYR A 125 10.18 10.53 -7.78
CA TYR A 125 9.24 11.16 -8.71
C TYR A 125 9.87 12.31 -9.49
N SER A 126 10.31 13.36 -8.80
CA SER A 126 10.93 14.53 -9.46
C SER A 126 12.32 14.22 -10.01
N GLY A 127 12.98 13.19 -9.46
CA GLY A 127 14.28 12.73 -9.94
C GLY A 127 14.22 11.89 -11.20
N GLY A 128 13.06 11.32 -11.54
CA GLY A 128 12.91 10.36 -12.64
C GLY A 128 13.84 9.17 -12.47
N SER A 129 14.00 8.67 -11.25
CA SER A 129 15.01 7.64 -10.93
C SER A 129 14.48 6.58 -9.96
N VAL A 130 15.25 5.50 -9.86
CA VAL A 130 15.12 4.47 -8.83
C VAL A 130 16.42 4.45 -8.03
N SER A 131 16.34 4.67 -6.72
CA SER A 131 17.48 4.57 -5.82
C SER A 131 17.43 3.25 -5.05
N VAL A 132 18.57 2.58 -4.88
CA VAL A 132 18.69 1.26 -4.25
C VAL A 132 19.61 1.33 -3.04
N PHE A 133 19.16 0.79 -1.92
CA PHE A 133 19.89 0.77 -0.64
C PHE A 133 19.94 -0.67 -0.12
N PRO A 134 21.08 -1.17 0.36
CA PRO A 134 21.14 -2.40 1.12
C PRO A 134 20.45 -2.20 2.48
N ILE A 135 19.85 -3.27 3.00
CA ILE A 135 19.31 -3.33 4.36
C ILE A 135 20.25 -4.21 5.18
N ASP A 136 20.79 -3.67 6.25
CA ASP A 136 21.66 -4.38 7.17
C ASP A 136 20.87 -5.36 8.07
N GLU A 137 21.56 -6.26 8.76
CA GLU A 137 20.93 -7.27 9.61
C GLU A 137 20.08 -6.69 10.74
N ASP A 138 20.38 -5.48 11.20
CA ASP A 138 19.63 -4.76 12.24
C ASP A 138 18.40 -3.98 11.68
N GLY A 139 18.15 -4.04 10.36
CA GLY A 139 17.07 -3.35 9.68
C GLY A 139 17.37 -1.91 9.27
N THR A 140 18.60 -1.41 9.50
CA THR A 140 18.98 -0.08 9.00
C THR A 140 19.33 -0.10 7.52
N ILE A 141 19.07 1.01 6.80
CA ILE A 141 19.48 1.17 5.40
C ILE A 141 20.91 1.70 5.32
N GLY A 142 21.74 1.06 4.51
CA GLY A 142 23.09 1.53 4.18
C GLY A 142 23.08 2.76 3.27
N ASP A 143 24.26 3.14 2.78
CA ASP A 143 24.37 4.17 1.75
C ASP A 143 23.84 3.66 0.40
N ILE A 144 23.42 4.59 -0.47
CA ILE A 144 22.94 4.25 -1.81
C ILE A 144 23.98 3.40 -2.57
N SER A 145 23.56 2.20 -2.97
CA SER A 145 24.43 1.28 -3.70
C SER A 145 24.33 1.47 -5.21
N HIS A 146 23.17 1.89 -5.68
CA HIS A 146 22.89 2.04 -7.10
C HIS A 146 21.75 3.03 -7.33
N GLN A 147 21.78 3.74 -8.47
CA GLN A 147 20.69 4.59 -8.93
C GLN A 147 20.54 4.47 -10.45
N LEU A 148 19.31 4.16 -10.89
CA LEU A 148 18.93 4.19 -12.29
C LEU A 148 18.15 5.48 -12.57
N SER A 149 18.60 6.27 -13.52
CA SER A 149 17.89 7.49 -13.97
C SER A 149 17.31 7.28 -15.35
N PHE A 150 16.10 7.80 -15.54
CA PHE A 150 15.35 7.66 -16.78
C PHE A 150 15.10 9.03 -17.41
N ALA A 151 14.93 9.03 -18.73
CA ALA A 151 14.51 10.18 -19.50
C ALA A 151 13.23 9.84 -20.26
N GLY A 152 12.43 10.84 -20.54
CA GLY A 152 11.18 10.71 -21.28
C GLY A 152 10.28 11.90 -21.00
N ASN A 153 9.24 12.07 -21.78
CA ASN A 153 8.20 13.05 -21.56
C ASN A 153 6.90 12.59 -22.24
N GLY A 154 5.78 13.21 -21.90
CA GLY A 154 4.49 12.93 -22.47
C GLY A 154 3.76 14.20 -22.95
N PRO A 155 2.55 14.04 -23.52
CA PRO A 155 1.81 15.16 -24.12
C PRO A 155 1.23 16.14 -23.10
N VAL A 156 1.04 15.76 -21.84
CA VAL A 156 0.51 16.61 -20.77
C VAL A 156 1.67 17.37 -20.13
N THR A 157 2.18 18.39 -20.82
CA THR A 157 3.44 19.09 -20.50
C THR A 157 3.53 19.67 -19.09
N SER A 158 2.40 19.94 -18.42
CA SER A 158 2.38 20.41 -17.02
C SER A 158 2.61 19.31 -15.98
N ARG A 159 2.59 18.04 -16.40
CA ARG A 159 2.71 16.85 -15.55
C ARG A 159 3.66 15.80 -16.11
N GLN A 160 4.11 15.97 -17.37
CA GLN A 160 4.91 15.02 -18.12
C GLN A 160 6.09 15.72 -18.82
N GLU A 161 6.66 16.74 -18.20
CA GLU A 161 7.82 17.47 -18.72
C GLU A 161 9.11 16.63 -18.70
N SER A 162 9.14 15.61 -17.86
CA SER A 162 10.25 14.67 -17.70
C SER A 162 9.76 13.32 -17.16
N SER A 163 10.64 12.33 -17.06
CA SER A 163 10.37 11.06 -16.38
C SER A 163 9.98 11.29 -14.92
N HIS A 164 8.94 10.58 -14.44
CA HIS A 164 8.43 10.63 -13.07
C HIS A 164 8.12 9.21 -12.57
N ILE A 165 9.09 8.55 -11.96
CA ILE A 165 8.88 7.21 -11.43
C ILE A 165 7.98 7.27 -10.20
N HIS A 166 6.84 6.53 -10.24
CA HIS A 166 5.83 6.66 -9.19
C HIS A 166 5.65 5.42 -8.32
N GLN A 167 5.81 4.22 -8.86
CA GLN A 167 5.72 2.98 -8.10
C GLN A 167 6.70 1.93 -8.62
N LEU A 168 7.13 1.05 -7.74
CA LEU A 168 7.90 -0.15 -8.03
C LEU A 168 7.11 -1.39 -7.62
N ARG A 169 7.06 -2.41 -8.48
CA ARG A 169 6.41 -3.69 -8.18
C ARG A 169 7.25 -4.85 -8.66
N VAL A 170 7.43 -5.86 -7.80
CA VAL A 170 8.06 -7.13 -8.22
C VAL A 170 7.06 -7.91 -9.04
N LEU A 171 7.46 -8.33 -10.24
CA LEU A 171 6.64 -9.20 -11.08
C LEU A 171 6.51 -10.58 -10.40
N PRO A 172 5.29 -11.13 -10.25
CA PRO A 172 5.09 -12.46 -9.67
C PRO A 172 5.92 -13.53 -10.39
N GLY A 173 6.59 -14.41 -9.63
CA GLY A 173 7.42 -15.49 -10.16
C GLY A 173 8.73 -15.66 -9.38
N ASN A 174 9.87 -15.66 -10.07
CA ASN A 174 11.20 -15.85 -9.44
C ASN A 174 11.74 -14.61 -8.72
N GLY A 175 11.07 -13.45 -8.84
CA GLY A 175 11.49 -12.21 -8.20
C GLY A 175 12.68 -11.50 -8.87
N GLU A 176 12.95 -11.80 -10.14
CA GLU A 176 14.05 -11.16 -10.89
C GLU A 176 13.60 -9.93 -11.69
N TRP A 177 12.29 -9.76 -11.86
CA TRP A 177 11.73 -8.69 -12.66
C TRP A 177 11.03 -7.66 -11.78
N ILE A 178 11.30 -6.39 -12.03
CA ILE A 178 10.68 -5.25 -11.36
C ILE A 178 10.07 -4.35 -12.41
N LEU A 179 8.85 -3.91 -12.16
CA LEU A 179 8.16 -2.90 -12.95
C LEU A 179 8.23 -1.55 -12.22
N ALA A 180 8.57 -0.49 -12.95
CA ALA A 180 8.56 0.88 -12.45
C ALA A 180 7.63 1.72 -13.33
N SER A 181 6.50 2.20 -12.79
CA SER A 181 5.61 3.10 -13.52
C SER A 181 6.25 4.48 -13.67
N ASP A 182 6.34 4.95 -14.91
CA ASP A 182 6.86 6.27 -15.24
C ASP A 182 5.70 7.15 -15.76
N LEU A 183 5.10 7.88 -14.83
CA LEU A 183 3.97 8.77 -15.11
C LEU A 183 4.33 9.83 -16.17
N GLY A 184 5.55 10.33 -16.12
CA GLY A 184 6.01 11.41 -16.96
C GLY A 184 6.27 11.00 -18.40
N ALA A 185 6.58 9.72 -18.64
CA ALA A 185 6.96 9.22 -19.97
C ALA A 185 5.88 8.34 -20.63
N ASP A 186 4.73 8.12 -19.98
CA ASP A 186 3.68 7.20 -20.45
C ASP A 186 4.19 5.77 -20.73
N VAL A 187 5.07 5.25 -19.84
CA VAL A 187 5.59 3.88 -19.93
C VAL A 187 5.64 3.22 -18.56
N ILE A 188 5.70 1.89 -18.56
CA ILE A 188 6.13 1.12 -17.40
C ILE A 188 7.50 0.54 -17.73
N ARG A 189 8.55 0.95 -16.98
CA ARG A 189 9.92 0.49 -17.17
C ARG A 189 10.04 -0.96 -16.68
N LEU A 190 10.54 -1.85 -17.53
CA LEU A 190 10.86 -3.21 -17.16
C LEU A 190 12.33 -3.28 -16.73
N LEU A 191 12.55 -3.67 -15.48
CA LEU A 191 13.86 -3.78 -14.86
C LEU A 191 14.16 -5.24 -14.51
N HIS A 192 15.42 -5.62 -14.57
CA HIS A 192 15.91 -6.94 -14.18
C HIS A 192 16.91 -6.80 -13.03
N ILE A 193 16.73 -7.64 -12.00
CA ILE A 193 17.66 -7.77 -10.88
C ILE A 193 18.45 -9.09 -11.04
N SER A 194 19.77 -8.99 -11.16
CA SER A 194 20.64 -10.14 -11.31
C SER A 194 20.82 -10.92 -9.99
N GLU A 195 21.50 -12.07 -10.05
CA GLU A 195 21.87 -12.84 -8.85
C GLU A 195 22.78 -12.05 -7.88
N ASP A 196 23.59 -11.13 -8.40
CA ASP A 196 24.44 -10.23 -7.61
C ASP A 196 23.72 -8.95 -7.16
N ASP A 197 22.39 -8.95 -7.18
CA ASP A 197 21.52 -7.84 -6.76
C ASP A 197 21.75 -6.53 -7.54
N ASN A 198 22.26 -6.62 -8.76
CA ASN A 198 22.43 -5.46 -9.63
C ASN A 198 21.15 -5.23 -10.45
N LEU A 199 20.56 -4.04 -10.30
CA LEU A 199 19.34 -3.63 -11.00
C LEU A 199 19.71 -2.98 -12.35
N THR A 200 19.11 -3.47 -13.44
CA THR A 200 19.34 -2.97 -14.81
C THR A 200 18.03 -2.70 -15.53
N TYR A 201 18.01 -1.68 -16.38
CA TYR A 201 16.92 -1.41 -17.30
C TYR A 201 16.97 -2.39 -18.48
N VAL A 202 15.82 -2.89 -18.91
CA VAL A 202 15.69 -3.86 -20.01
C VAL A 202 14.84 -3.31 -21.16
N ASP A 203 13.62 -2.85 -20.89
CA ASP A 203 12.67 -2.43 -21.93
C ASP A 203 11.57 -1.53 -21.35
N ASP A 204 10.75 -0.96 -22.21
CA ASP A 204 9.56 -0.19 -21.89
C ASP A 204 8.28 -0.92 -22.30
N ILE A 205 7.29 -0.89 -21.42
CA ILE A 205 5.91 -1.30 -21.71
C ILE A 205 5.13 -0.02 -22.00
N GLU A 206 4.75 0.15 -23.26
CA GLU A 206 4.04 1.35 -23.72
C GLU A 206 2.66 1.49 -23.08
N CYS A 207 2.35 2.71 -22.65
CA CYS A 207 1.04 3.13 -22.19
C CYS A 207 0.42 4.13 -23.18
N PRO A 208 -0.92 4.29 -23.21
CA PRO A 208 -1.56 5.32 -24.04
C PRO A 208 -1.03 6.72 -23.72
N ALA A 209 -0.78 7.52 -24.75
CA ALA A 209 -0.22 8.86 -24.60
C ALA A 209 -1.12 9.75 -23.74
N GLY A 210 -0.54 10.41 -22.74
CA GLY A 210 -1.25 11.25 -21.77
C GLY A 210 -1.94 10.46 -20.66
N SER A 211 -1.71 9.16 -20.55
CA SER A 211 -2.33 8.32 -19.51
C SER A 211 -1.73 8.56 -18.13
N GLY A 212 -0.41 8.69 -18.03
CA GLY A 212 0.31 8.85 -16.77
C GLY A 212 0.18 7.63 -15.85
N PRO A 213 0.83 6.48 -16.16
CA PRO A 213 0.78 5.28 -15.34
C PRO A 213 1.32 5.57 -13.94
N ARG A 214 0.56 5.18 -12.91
CA ARG A 214 0.87 5.58 -11.53
C ARG A 214 1.12 4.38 -10.60
N HIS A 215 0.09 3.66 -10.22
CA HIS A 215 0.16 2.48 -9.38
C HIS A 215 -0.32 1.23 -10.14
N MET A 216 0.22 0.09 -9.73
CA MET A 216 0.03 -1.19 -10.42
C MET A 216 -0.37 -2.28 -9.43
N GLU A 217 -1.17 -3.24 -9.89
CA GLU A 217 -1.52 -4.43 -9.15
C GLU A 217 -1.56 -5.64 -10.09
N PHE A 218 -1.29 -6.83 -9.57
CA PHE A 218 -1.34 -8.06 -10.36
C PHE A 218 -2.58 -8.88 -10.03
N SER A 219 -3.08 -9.64 -11.01
CA SER A 219 -4.04 -10.70 -10.73
C SER A 219 -3.42 -11.77 -9.80
N LYS A 220 -4.27 -12.49 -9.07
CA LYS A 220 -3.83 -13.51 -8.11
C LYS A 220 -2.97 -14.62 -8.72
N ASP A 221 -3.19 -14.93 -10.01
CA ASP A 221 -2.41 -15.92 -10.77
C ASP A 221 -1.18 -15.33 -11.48
N GLY A 222 -0.95 -14.02 -11.35
CA GLY A 222 0.17 -13.30 -11.92
C GLY A 222 0.14 -13.15 -13.44
N LYS A 223 -1.02 -13.40 -14.09
CA LYS A 223 -1.13 -13.34 -15.57
C LYS A 223 -1.64 -12.01 -16.09
N MET A 224 -2.16 -11.16 -15.21
CA MET A 224 -2.64 -9.82 -15.57
C MET A 224 -1.94 -8.78 -14.73
N LEU A 225 -1.69 -7.63 -15.35
CA LEU A 225 -1.25 -6.39 -14.70
C LEU A 225 -2.36 -5.36 -14.88
N TYR A 226 -2.79 -4.76 -13.78
CA TYR A 226 -3.72 -3.65 -13.73
C TYR A 226 -2.96 -2.38 -13.32
N CYS A 227 -2.97 -1.36 -14.16
CA CYS A 227 -2.29 -0.10 -13.88
C CYS A 227 -3.30 1.04 -13.86
N ILE A 228 -3.42 1.75 -12.72
CA ILE A 228 -4.19 2.98 -12.68
C ILE A 228 -3.40 4.11 -13.30
N ALA A 229 -3.99 4.78 -14.28
CA ALA A 229 -3.44 5.93 -14.97
C ALA A 229 -3.94 7.22 -14.33
N GLU A 230 -3.03 8.01 -13.74
CA GLU A 230 -3.39 9.20 -12.97
C GLU A 230 -4.08 10.26 -13.83
N LEU A 231 -3.56 10.52 -15.03
CA LEU A 231 -3.96 11.67 -15.84
C LEU A 231 -5.20 11.38 -16.68
N SER A 232 -5.34 10.17 -17.24
CA SER A 232 -6.51 9.78 -18.03
C SER A 232 -7.67 9.24 -17.18
N GLY A 233 -7.42 8.88 -15.93
CA GLY A 233 -8.46 8.33 -15.05
C GLY A 233 -8.91 6.92 -15.39
N GLU A 234 -8.10 6.15 -16.12
CA GLU A 234 -8.40 4.83 -16.63
C GLU A 234 -7.59 3.73 -15.90
N VAL A 235 -8.09 2.50 -15.91
CA VAL A 235 -7.27 1.31 -15.63
C VAL A 235 -6.83 0.71 -16.95
N LEU A 236 -5.52 0.57 -17.11
CA LEU A 236 -4.87 -0.13 -18.22
C LEU A 236 -4.68 -1.59 -17.82
N VAL A 237 -5.22 -2.52 -18.59
CA VAL A 237 -5.16 -3.97 -18.31
C VAL A 237 -4.24 -4.63 -19.30
N TYR A 238 -3.14 -5.19 -18.81
CA TYR A 238 -2.17 -5.92 -19.64
C TYR A 238 -2.22 -7.41 -19.32
N ARG A 239 -2.20 -8.22 -20.38
CA ARG A 239 -1.91 -9.65 -20.26
C ARG A 239 -0.40 -9.85 -20.23
N ILE A 240 0.05 -10.66 -19.26
CA ILE A 240 1.45 -11.04 -19.11
C ILE A 240 1.65 -12.42 -19.73
N THR A 241 2.61 -12.52 -20.63
CA THR A 241 3.09 -13.80 -21.17
C THR A 241 4.56 -13.94 -20.84
N ARG A 242 4.94 -15.11 -20.31
CA ARG A 242 6.31 -15.40 -19.92
C ARG A 242 6.59 -16.88 -20.14
N GLU A 243 7.62 -17.15 -20.92
CA GLU A 243 8.25 -18.47 -21.00
C GLU A 243 9.46 -18.54 -20.05
N ALA A 244 9.92 -19.75 -19.75
CA ALA A 244 11.08 -19.90 -18.89
C ALA A 244 12.30 -19.24 -19.56
N ASP A 245 13.05 -18.47 -18.79
CA ASP A 245 14.27 -17.76 -19.19
C ASP A 245 14.10 -16.67 -20.27
N GLU A 246 12.86 -16.28 -20.58
CA GLU A 246 12.58 -15.17 -21.51
C GLU A 246 12.19 -13.88 -20.79
N VAL A 247 12.41 -12.76 -21.50
CA VAL A 247 11.92 -11.45 -21.06
C VAL A 247 10.39 -11.46 -21.06
N PRO A 248 9.72 -11.09 -19.96
CA PRO A 248 8.27 -11.04 -19.91
C PRO A 248 7.69 -10.10 -20.97
N ALA A 249 6.64 -10.52 -21.66
CA ALA A 249 5.93 -9.69 -22.61
C ALA A 249 4.57 -9.25 -22.09
N PHE A 250 4.18 -8.01 -22.40
CA PHE A 250 2.96 -7.37 -21.93
C PHE A 250 2.12 -6.92 -23.11
N THR A 251 0.85 -7.29 -23.12
CA THR A 251 -0.10 -6.91 -24.18
C THR A 251 -1.26 -6.18 -23.56
N LEU A 252 -1.48 -4.91 -23.94
CA LEU A 252 -2.66 -4.14 -23.53
C LEU A 252 -3.92 -4.80 -24.12
N VAL A 253 -4.81 -5.30 -23.26
CA VAL A 253 -6.03 -6.02 -23.65
C VAL A 253 -7.31 -5.23 -23.36
N GLN A 254 -7.24 -4.24 -22.45
CA GLN A 254 -8.37 -3.39 -22.12
C GLN A 254 -7.87 -2.04 -21.58
N THR A 255 -8.63 -1.01 -21.89
CA THR A 255 -8.60 0.30 -21.19
C THR A 255 -10.01 0.59 -20.73
N ILE A 256 -10.19 0.83 -19.43
CA ILE A 256 -11.51 1.05 -18.84
C ILE A 256 -11.54 2.30 -17.96
N GLN A 257 -12.55 3.15 -18.16
CA GLN A 257 -12.71 4.38 -17.37
C GLN A 257 -12.99 4.04 -15.91
N ALA A 258 -12.16 4.58 -15.02
CA ALA A 258 -12.26 4.41 -13.58
C ALA A 258 -12.77 5.69 -12.89
N ASP A 259 -12.17 6.85 -13.17
CA ASP A 259 -12.64 8.14 -12.68
C ASP A 259 -13.89 8.63 -13.45
N GLU A 260 -14.98 8.90 -12.73
CA GLU A 260 -16.27 9.25 -13.37
C GLU A 260 -16.28 10.64 -14.02
N VAL A 261 -15.40 11.53 -13.57
CA VAL A 261 -15.31 12.91 -14.05
C VAL A 261 -14.03 13.23 -14.79
N ASN A 262 -13.10 12.27 -14.84
CA ASN A 262 -11.77 12.41 -15.45
C ASN A 262 -11.02 13.66 -14.94
N ALA A 263 -10.95 13.80 -13.62
CA ALA A 263 -10.33 14.96 -12.96
C ALA A 263 -8.79 14.99 -13.08
N GLY A 264 -8.16 13.95 -13.62
CA GLY A 264 -6.70 13.85 -13.73
C GLY A 264 -6.00 13.61 -12.40
N GLY A 265 -6.67 12.93 -11.48
CA GLY A 265 -6.19 12.70 -10.13
C GLY A 265 -6.37 11.27 -9.61
N SER A 266 -6.47 10.26 -10.49
CA SER A 266 -6.51 8.87 -10.04
C SER A 266 -5.24 8.50 -9.29
N ALA A 267 -5.36 7.66 -8.24
CA ALA A 267 -4.24 7.53 -7.30
C ALA A 267 -3.78 6.09 -7.07
N ASP A 268 -4.57 5.26 -6.44
CA ASP A 268 -4.14 3.96 -5.96
C ASP A 268 -5.02 2.83 -6.49
N ILE A 269 -4.50 1.60 -6.46
CA ILE A 269 -5.16 0.41 -6.98
C ILE A 269 -4.77 -0.80 -6.15
N HIS A 270 -5.76 -1.57 -5.70
CA HIS A 270 -5.55 -2.82 -4.97
C HIS A 270 -6.53 -3.90 -5.36
N LEU A 271 -6.00 -5.13 -5.48
CA LEU A 271 -6.77 -6.35 -5.63
C LEU A 271 -7.32 -6.79 -4.26
N HIS A 272 -8.60 -7.15 -4.22
CA HIS A 272 -9.18 -7.79 -3.05
C HIS A 272 -8.59 -9.21 -2.85
N PRO A 273 -8.43 -9.69 -1.60
CA PRO A 273 -7.91 -11.03 -1.32
C PRO A 273 -8.68 -12.19 -1.98
N ASP A 274 -9.95 -12.00 -2.36
CA ASP A 274 -10.73 -13.01 -3.10
C ASP A 274 -10.23 -13.21 -4.54
N GLY A 275 -9.55 -12.21 -5.13
CA GLY A 275 -9.01 -12.23 -6.47
C GLY A 275 -10.02 -11.95 -7.58
N ILE A 276 -11.26 -11.55 -7.25
CA ILE A 276 -12.34 -11.25 -8.21
C ILE A 276 -12.86 -9.82 -8.12
N HIS A 277 -12.41 -9.04 -7.14
CA HIS A 277 -12.71 -7.61 -7.02
C HIS A 277 -11.43 -6.77 -7.04
N LEU A 278 -11.50 -5.60 -7.66
CA LEU A 278 -10.43 -4.62 -7.74
C LEU A 278 -10.98 -3.24 -7.39
N TYR A 279 -10.18 -2.43 -6.70
CA TYR A 279 -10.55 -1.08 -6.27
C TYR A 279 -9.54 -0.07 -6.73
N THR A 280 -10.00 1.14 -7.08
CA THR A 280 -9.12 2.29 -7.41
C THR A 280 -9.61 3.55 -6.72
N SER A 281 -8.68 4.41 -6.27
CA SER A 281 -9.03 5.70 -5.66
C SER A 281 -8.86 6.85 -6.64
N HIS A 282 -9.74 7.86 -6.52
CA HIS A 282 -9.79 9.05 -7.38
C HIS A 282 -9.91 10.31 -6.53
N ARG A 283 -9.14 11.33 -6.88
CA ARG A 283 -9.00 12.60 -6.15
C ARG A 283 -9.48 13.76 -7.00
N LEU A 284 -9.54 14.94 -6.40
CA LEU A 284 -9.84 16.26 -6.96
C LEU A 284 -11.35 16.51 -7.05
N ASP A 285 -12.01 16.31 -8.19
CA ASP A 285 -13.40 16.77 -8.36
C ASP A 285 -14.47 15.76 -7.89
N ASN A 286 -14.13 14.48 -7.82
CA ASN A 286 -15.06 13.43 -7.42
C ASN A 286 -14.36 12.39 -6.56
N ASP A 287 -13.98 12.79 -5.34
CA ASP A 287 -13.24 11.96 -4.42
C ASP A 287 -13.97 10.66 -4.07
N GLY A 288 -13.32 9.52 -4.31
CA GLY A 288 -13.95 8.22 -4.05
C GLY A 288 -13.15 7.01 -4.53
N ILE A 289 -13.78 5.85 -4.38
CA ILE A 289 -13.26 4.53 -4.75
C ILE A 289 -14.15 3.92 -5.82
N SER A 290 -13.60 3.62 -7.00
CA SER A 290 -14.24 2.80 -8.03
C SER A 290 -14.09 1.32 -7.70
N ILE A 291 -15.12 0.56 -8.00
CA ILE A 291 -15.25 -0.87 -7.71
C ILE A 291 -15.35 -1.62 -9.03
N PHE A 292 -14.56 -2.67 -9.20
CA PHE A 292 -14.56 -3.50 -10.38
C PHE A 292 -14.72 -4.97 -10.03
N ALA A 293 -15.47 -5.69 -10.86
CA ALA A 293 -15.42 -7.14 -10.94
C ALA A 293 -14.37 -7.56 -11.99
N ILE A 294 -13.67 -8.65 -11.71
CA ILE A 294 -12.68 -9.25 -12.61
C ILE A 294 -13.33 -10.46 -13.27
N HIS A 295 -13.39 -10.45 -14.60
CA HIS A 295 -13.86 -11.57 -15.40
C HIS A 295 -12.83 -12.72 -15.45
N PRO A 296 -13.26 -13.95 -15.80
CA PRO A 296 -12.35 -15.10 -15.88
C PRO A 296 -11.20 -14.94 -16.89
N ASP A 297 -11.33 -14.06 -17.88
CA ASP A 297 -10.27 -13.73 -18.85
C ASP A 297 -9.33 -12.62 -18.38
N GLY A 298 -9.58 -12.07 -17.15
CA GLY A 298 -8.81 -11.02 -16.51
C GLY A 298 -9.24 -9.60 -16.87
N THR A 299 -10.25 -9.42 -17.71
CA THR A 299 -10.83 -8.10 -18.01
C THR A 299 -11.67 -7.58 -16.84
N LEU A 300 -11.91 -6.28 -16.81
CA LEU A 300 -12.61 -5.58 -15.74
C LEU A 300 -13.99 -5.11 -16.20
N GLU A 301 -14.96 -5.17 -15.28
CA GLU A 301 -16.24 -4.49 -15.36
C GLU A 301 -16.41 -3.56 -14.15
N LYS A 302 -16.70 -2.29 -14.38
CA LYS A 302 -16.99 -1.34 -13.29
C LYS A 302 -18.38 -1.61 -12.72
N THR A 303 -18.44 -1.99 -11.45
CA THR A 303 -19.68 -2.39 -10.76
C THR A 303 -20.20 -1.34 -9.80
N GLY A 304 -19.36 -0.38 -9.38
CA GLY A 304 -19.79 0.63 -8.42
C GLY A 304 -18.80 1.75 -8.17
N TYR A 305 -19.23 2.66 -7.30
CA TYR A 305 -18.45 3.79 -6.83
C TYR A 305 -18.86 4.16 -5.40
N ALA A 306 -17.90 4.36 -4.51
CA ALA A 306 -18.13 4.81 -3.14
C ALA A 306 -17.45 6.16 -2.90
N ARG A 307 -18.21 7.18 -2.46
CA ARG A 307 -17.65 8.49 -2.11
C ARG A 307 -16.85 8.42 -0.83
N THR A 308 -15.75 9.17 -0.81
CA THR A 308 -14.88 9.32 0.36
C THR A 308 -14.85 10.78 0.85
N ALA A 309 -14.13 11.03 1.94
CA ALA A 309 -13.61 12.34 2.27
C ALA A 309 -12.57 12.78 1.23
N ARG A 310 -12.13 14.06 1.29
CA ARG A 310 -11.35 14.68 0.23
C ARG A 310 -9.94 14.11 0.09
N HIS A 311 -9.55 13.91 -1.17
CA HIS A 311 -8.23 13.49 -1.61
C HIS A 311 -7.82 12.09 -1.12
N PRO A 312 -8.56 11.02 -1.50
CA PRO A 312 -8.20 9.64 -1.18
C PRO A 312 -6.93 9.22 -1.94
N ARG A 313 -5.76 9.46 -1.34
CA ARG A 313 -4.46 9.31 -2.01
C ARG A 313 -3.97 7.87 -2.08
N ASN A 314 -4.24 7.10 -1.03
CA ASN A 314 -3.85 5.71 -0.90
C ASN A 314 -4.88 5.00 -0.02
N PHE A 315 -5.02 3.70 -0.20
CA PHE A 315 -5.85 2.86 0.64
C PHE A 315 -5.24 1.47 0.80
N MET A 316 -5.72 0.72 1.78
CA MET A 316 -5.39 -0.69 1.95
C MET A 316 -6.65 -1.51 2.16
N ILE A 317 -6.56 -2.79 1.90
CA ILE A 317 -7.59 -3.78 2.21
C ILE A 317 -7.04 -4.69 3.31
N THR A 318 -7.86 -4.97 4.34
CA THR A 318 -7.44 -5.89 5.41
C THR A 318 -7.17 -7.29 4.85
N PRO A 319 -6.25 -8.07 5.46
CA PRO A 319 -5.87 -9.39 4.94
C PRO A 319 -7.03 -10.39 4.81
N ASP A 320 -8.06 -10.24 5.65
CA ASP A 320 -9.30 -11.03 5.60
C ASP A 320 -10.30 -10.54 4.53
N GLY A 321 -10.03 -9.40 3.89
CA GLY A 321 -10.91 -8.78 2.91
C GLY A 321 -12.13 -8.06 3.51
N GLY A 322 -12.25 -7.96 4.83
CA GLY A 322 -13.44 -7.40 5.49
C GLY A 322 -13.56 -5.88 5.42
N PHE A 323 -12.44 -5.18 5.33
CA PHE A 323 -12.41 -3.72 5.38
C PHE A 323 -11.45 -3.11 4.36
N LEU A 324 -11.81 -1.91 3.90
CA LEU A 324 -10.95 -1.00 3.13
C LEU A 324 -10.75 0.27 3.95
N MET A 325 -9.47 0.62 4.19
CA MET A 325 -9.08 1.83 4.90
C MET A 325 -8.47 2.81 3.92
N VAL A 326 -8.97 4.05 3.87
CA VAL A 326 -8.54 5.04 2.89
C VAL A 326 -8.00 6.30 3.56
N ALA A 327 -6.78 6.69 3.19
CA ALA A 327 -6.13 7.91 3.63
C ALA A 327 -6.62 9.10 2.79
N CYS A 328 -7.51 9.90 3.37
CA CYS A 328 -8.09 11.10 2.78
C CYS A 328 -7.30 12.33 3.24
N ARG A 329 -6.30 12.69 2.44
CA ARG A 329 -5.25 13.67 2.79
C ARG A 329 -5.81 15.03 3.23
N ASP A 330 -6.68 15.62 2.42
CA ASP A 330 -7.10 17.02 2.60
C ASP A 330 -8.09 17.22 3.76
N ASP A 331 -8.82 16.18 4.12
CA ASP A 331 -9.67 16.16 5.31
C ASP A 331 -8.95 15.63 6.57
N ARG A 332 -7.70 15.19 6.43
CA ARG A 332 -6.86 14.67 7.53
C ARG A 332 -7.49 13.50 8.25
N VAL A 333 -8.07 12.57 7.51
CA VAL A 333 -8.73 11.40 8.08
C VAL A 333 -8.34 10.12 7.37
N ILE A 334 -8.40 9.01 8.10
CA ILE A 334 -8.53 7.67 7.53
C ILE A 334 -9.96 7.23 7.76
N GLN A 335 -10.68 6.95 6.67
CA GLN A 335 -12.01 6.37 6.71
C GLN A 335 -11.94 4.86 6.54
N VAL A 336 -12.89 4.15 7.17
CA VAL A 336 -12.99 2.70 7.09
C VAL A 336 -14.30 2.31 6.42
N PHE A 337 -14.20 1.56 5.34
CA PHE A 337 -15.34 0.97 4.65
C PHE A 337 -15.39 -0.53 4.93
N ARG A 338 -16.58 -1.06 5.16
CA ARG A 338 -16.83 -2.48 5.15
C ARG A 338 -16.99 -2.95 3.72
N ILE A 339 -16.35 -4.06 3.36
CA ILE A 339 -16.49 -4.72 2.07
C ILE A 339 -17.54 -5.83 2.23
N SER A 340 -18.52 -5.87 1.32
CA SER A 340 -19.53 -6.92 1.25
C SER A 340 -19.09 -8.04 0.28
N GLU A 341 -19.75 -9.19 0.31
CA GLU A 341 -19.44 -10.34 -0.57
C GLU A 341 -19.52 -10.01 -2.08
N ASP A 342 -20.34 -9.03 -2.44
CA ASP A 342 -20.48 -8.54 -3.83
C ASP A 342 -19.47 -7.45 -4.18
N GLY A 343 -18.50 -7.19 -3.33
CA GLY A 343 -17.47 -6.15 -3.49
C GLY A 343 -17.92 -4.73 -3.16
N SER A 344 -19.21 -4.51 -2.82
CA SER A 344 -19.71 -3.17 -2.50
C SER A 344 -19.12 -2.62 -1.19
N LEU A 345 -18.93 -1.29 -1.14
CA LEU A 345 -18.36 -0.58 -0.01
C LEU A 345 -19.43 0.15 0.79
N THR A 346 -19.43 -0.04 2.11
CA THR A 346 -20.28 0.69 3.04
C THR A 346 -19.41 1.45 4.05
N LEU A 347 -19.53 2.77 4.09
CA LEU A 347 -18.81 3.60 5.07
C LEU A 347 -19.23 3.22 6.49
N THR A 348 -18.25 2.94 7.34
CA THR A 348 -18.47 2.69 8.77
C THR A 348 -18.39 3.99 9.58
N PRO A 349 -18.86 4.03 10.84
CA PRO A 349 -18.61 5.17 11.73
C PRO A 349 -17.17 5.35 12.15
N SER A 350 -16.31 4.35 11.90
CA SER A 350 -14.91 4.37 12.29
C SER A 350 -14.12 5.38 11.45
N VAL A 351 -13.44 6.29 12.12
CA VAL A 351 -12.59 7.30 11.50
C VAL A 351 -11.40 7.62 12.41
N LEU A 352 -10.20 7.68 11.82
CA LEU A 352 -9.01 8.18 12.49
C LEU A 352 -8.73 9.59 11.98
N THR A 353 -8.52 10.55 12.89
CA THR A 353 -8.30 11.97 12.57
C THR A 353 -6.90 12.42 12.97
N PHE A 354 -6.33 13.33 12.19
CA PHE A 354 -5.01 13.93 12.43
C PHE A 354 -5.15 15.44 12.62
N ASP A 355 -4.47 15.98 13.64
CA ASP A 355 -4.57 17.41 13.96
C ASP A 355 -3.86 18.28 12.92
N THR A 356 -2.64 17.93 12.56
CA THR A 356 -1.78 18.73 11.67
C THR A 356 -1.30 17.98 10.45
N ASP A 357 -0.88 16.73 10.61
CA ASP A 357 -0.28 15.94 9.55
C ASP A 357 -1.34 15.45 8.55
N LEU A 358 -0.96 15.34 7.29
CA LEU A 358 -1.84 14.95 6.19
C LEU A 358 -1.60 13.48 5.84
N PRO A 359 -2.49 12.53 6.21
CA PRO A 359 -2.29 11.12 5.92
C PRO A 359 -2.25 10.90 4.40
N SER A 360 -1.21 10.25 3.92
CA SER A 360 -0.97 10.06 2.48
C SER A 360 -0.75 8.60 2.08
N SER A 361 -0.38 7.75 3.03
CA SER A 361 -0.35 6.30 2.86
C SER A 361 -0.81 5.58 4.12
N ILE A 362 -1.36 4.38 3.93
CA ILE A 362 -1.66 3.41 4.99
C ILE A 362 -1.28 2.03 4.50
N THR A 363 -0.46 1.32 5.26
CA THR A 363 0.05 -0.01 4.90
C THR A 363 0.00 -0.95 6.09
N LEU A 364 0.05 -2.26 5.86
CA LEU A 364 0.19 -3.26 6.92
C LEU A 364 1.56 -3.17 7.60
N MET A 365 1.57 -3.47 8.90
CA MET A 365 2.79 -3.60 9.68
C MET A 365 3.28 -5.05 9.77
#